data_8126833b8fc5739a68ee143f719f2831
#
_entry.id   8126833b8fc5739a68ee143f719f2831
#
_cell.length_a   1.000
_cell.length_b   1.000
_cell.length_c   1.000
_cell.angle_alpha   90.00
_cell.angle_beta   90.00
_cell.angle_gamma   90.00
#
_symmetry.space_group_name_H-M   'P 1'
#
loop_
_entity.id
_entity.type
_entity.pdbx_description
1 polymer ?
#
loop_
_entity_poly.entity_id
_entity_poly.type
_entity_poly.pdbx_seq_one_letter_code
_entity_poly.pdbx_strand_id
1 'polypeptide(L)'
;MSAYFTLPTHCPECSTALAREGEYLVCRGEDCPAQVVGGISRWVKKVGVLGIGDDVIEALVDAGKIADAADLYTMNPNDIESVIVGGSRLGSSAHTLVAELKSKVDMPLHVLVGSTGIPMCSRSVCKLIVEAGYDTLDKMKAARPTQIADISGMGSVKAQAFFAGLRTRLPLIERLLANGVRVKVQGVGPMTGLSVCMTGFRDAAMEQAIEAQGGTVKSSVGKGLSYLVAKDPNGASGKLDKARGMGVYVLSPADMWHILNA
;
A
#
# COMPACT_ATOMS: atom_id res chain seq x y z
N MET A 1 36.94 -30.94 5.94
CA MET A 1 37.42 -29.61 5.51
C MET A 1 36.28 -28.63 5.75
N SER A 2 36.40 -27.78 6.76
CA SER A 2 35.37 -26.75 7.02
C SER A 2 35.53 -25.64 5.98
N ALA A 3 34.60 -25.54 5.07
CA ALA A 3 34.56 -24.41 4.15
C ALA A 3 34.23 -23.15 4.96
N TYR A 4 35.20 -22.27 5.15
CA TYR A 4 34.96 -20.96 5.74
C TYR A 4 34.09 -20.15 4.76
N PHE A 5 32.86 -19.94 5.13
CA PHE A 5 31.96 -19.07 4.37
C PHE A 5 32.40 -17.63 4.60
N THR A 6 33.04 -17.01 3.63
CA THR A 6 33.41 -15.60 3.66
C THR A 6 32.20 -14.77 3.22
N LEU A 7 31.74 -13.85 4.09
CA LEU A 7 30.68 -12.93 3.74
C LEU A 7 31.15 -12.00 2.61
N PRO A 8 30.32 -11.73 1.60
CA PRO A 8 30.66 -10.78 0.55
C PRO A 8 30.83 -9.36 1.12
N THR A 9 31.84 -8.65 0.66
CA THR A 9 32.10 -7.25 1.05
C THR A 9 31.55 -6.25 0.05
N HIS A 10 31.22 -6.70 -1.15
CA HIS A 10 30.70 -5.88 -2.23
C HIS A 10 29.46 -6.52 -2.83
N CYS A 11 28.58 -5.67 -3.35
CA CYS A 11 27.38 -6.11 -4.05
C CYS A 11 27.74 -6.87 -5.33
N PRO A 12 27.21 -8.04 -5.59
CA PRO A 12 27.52 -8.81 -6.81
C PRO A 12 27.01 -8.11 -8.08
N GLU A 13 25.97 -7.27 -7.98
CA GLU A 13 25.34 -6.62 -9.13
C GLU A 13 26.01 -5.31 -9.54
N CYS A 14 26.43 -4.49 -8.55
CA CYS A 14 26.94 -3.15 -8.83
C CYS A 14 28.32 -2.87 -8.22
N SER A 15 28.92 -3.84 -7.57
CA SER A 15 30.23 -3.73 -6.90
C SER A 15 30.34 -2.63 -5.82
N THR A 16 29.24 -2.01 -5.42
CA THR A 16 29.22 -1.07 -4.28
C THR A 16 29.52 -1.83 -2.99
N ALA A 17 30.31 -1.23 -2.09
CA ALA A 17 30.59 -1.81 -0.78
C ALA A 17 29.28 -2.03 0.00
N LEU A 18 29.12 -3.24 0.56
CA LEU A 18 27.95 -3.60 1.35
C LEU A 18 28.05 -2.98 2.74
N ALA A 19 26.95 -2.40 3.20
CA ALA A 19 26.79 -1.93 4.57
C ALA A 19 26.16 -3.02 5.44
N ARG A 20 26.62 -3.16 6.68
CA ARG A 20 26.00 -4.07 7.64
C ARG A 20 24.89 -3.35 8.39
N GLU A 21 23.67 -3.88 8.33
CA GLU A 21 22.51 -3.41 9.10
C GLU A 21 21.97 -4.57 9.95
N GLY A 22 22.40 -4.61 11.20
CA GLY A 22 22.13 -5.75 12.08
C GLY A 22 22.78 -7.04 11.56
N GLU A 23 21.96 -8.02 11.21
CA GLU A 23 22.41 -9.32 10.66
C GLU A 23 22.41 -9.34 9.12
N TYR A 24 22.00 -8.26 8.47
CA TYR A 24 21.90 -8.17 7.01
C TYR A 24 23.04 -7.38 6.40
N LEU A 25 23.45 -7.79 5.20
CA LEU A 25 24.31 -7.03 4.31
C LEU A 25 23.43 -6.30 3.30
N VAL A 26 23.52 -4.98 3.24
CA VAL A 26 22.67 -4.13 2.42
C VAL A 26 23.51 -3.39 1.41
N CYS A 27 23.14 -3.45 0.15
CA CYS A 27 23.67 -2.57 -0.89
C CYS A 27 22.98 -1.20 -0.78
N ARG A 28 23.78 -0.12 -0.75
CA ARG A 28 23.31 1.27 -0.76
C ARG A 28 23.61 1.98 -2.09
N GLY A 29 23.97 1.25 -3.13
CA GLY A 29 24.16 1.80 -4.46
C GLY A 29 22.83 2.33 -5.00
N GLU A 30 22.77 3.64 -5.32
CA GLU A 30 21.54 4.30 -5.79
C GLU A 30 21.09 3.72 -7.14
N ASP A 31 22.05 3.41 -8.03
CA ASP A 31 21.80 2.85 -9.36
C ASP A 31 21.97 1.32 -9.42
N CYS A 32 21.90 0.63 -8.28
CA CYS A 32 22.04 -0.82 -8.25
C CYS A 32 20.82 -1.50 -8.92
N PRO A 33 21.01 -2.31 -9.98
CA PRO A 33 19.90 -2.99 -10.66
C PRO A 33 19.04 -3.82 -9.69
N ALA A 34 19.65 -4.54 -8.75
CA ALA A 34 18.93 -5.31 -7.75
C ALA A 34 18.05 -4.43 -6.83
N GLN A 35 18.47 -3.19 -6.53
CA GLN A 35 17.67 -2.25 -5.76
C GLN A 35 16.49 -1.70 -6.58
N VAL A 36 16.70 -1.45 -7.87
CA VAL A 36 15.64 -1.04 -8.80
C VAL A 36 14.58 -2.13 -8.88
N VAL A 37 14.98 -3.36 -9.23
CA VAL A 37 14.09 -4.53 -9.32
C VAL A 37 13.36 -4.76 -8.00
N GLY A 38 14.08 -4.78 -6.87
CA GLY A 38 13.51 -4.98 -5.54
C GLY A 38 12.52 -3.86 -5.14
N GLY A 39 12.77 -2.62 -5.56
CA GLY A 39 11.86 -1.48 -5.35
C GLY A 39 10.55 -1.62 -6.13
N ILE A 40 10.64 -1.96 -7.41
CA ILE A 40 9.50 -2.19 -8.29
C ILE A 40 8.70 -3.42 -7.83
N SER A 41 9.37 -4.53 -7.52
CA SER A 41 8.75 -5.75 -7.02
C SER A 41 7.96 -5.50 -5.71
N ARG A 42 8.56 -4.74 -4.79
CA ARG A 42 7.88 -4.34 -3.56
C ARG A 42 6.61 -3.53 -3.84
N TRP A 43 6.69 -2.58 -4.78
CA TRP A 43 5.54 -1.78 -5.20
C TRP A 43 4.44 -2.67 -5.74
N VAL A 44 4.72 -3.48 -6.76
CA VAL A 44 3.78 -4.39 -7.42
C VAL A 44 3.07 -5.30 -6.41
N LYS A 45 3.83 -5.96 -5.53
CA LYS A 45 3.30 -6.85 -4.48
C LYS A 45 2.42 -6.10 -3.47
N LYS A 46 2.80 -4.88 -3.09
CA LYS A 46 2.05 -4.10 -2.10
C LYS A 46 0.80 -3.44 -2.66
N VAL A 47 0.80 -3.03 -3.91
CA VAL A 47 -0.39 -2.49 -4.59
C VAL A 47 -1.34 -3.60 -5.01
N GLY A 48 -0.85 -4.85 -5.11
CA GLY A 48 -1.66 -6.02 -5.46
C GLY A 48 -1.88 -6.15 -6.97
N VAL A 49 -0.88 -5.79 -7.76
CA VAL A 49 -0.85 -6.05 -9.20
C VAL A 49 -0.56 -7.53 -9.40
N LEU A 50 -1.36 -8.20 -10.21
CA LEU A 50 -1.22 -9.62 -10.51
C LEU A 50 -0.52 -9.83 -11.86
N GLY A 51 0.13 -11.00 -12.01
CA GLY A 51 0.75 -11.40 -13.28
C GLY A 51 2.10 -10.72 -13.58
N ILE A 52 2.66 -9.96 -12.65
CA ILE A 52 4.00 -9.35 -12.77
C ILE A 52 4.90 -9.97 -11.70
N GLY A 53 5.69 -10.96 -12.10
CA GLY A 53 6.72 -11.59 -11.27
C GLY A 53 8.05 -10.84 -11.28
N ASP A 54 8.97 -11.26 -10.43
CA ASP A 54 10.29 -10.65 -10.34
C ASP A 54 11.07 -10.84 -11.66
N ASP A 55 10.89 -11.98 -12.33
CA ASP A 55 11.44 -12.30 -13.66
C ASP A 55 10.98 -11.34 -14.77
N VAL A 56 9.71 -10.95 -14.74
CA VAL A 56 9.15 -9.95 -15.68
C VAL A 56 9.75 -8.58 -15.41
N ILE A 57 9.87 -8.20 -14.12
CA ILE A 57 10.43 -6.92 -13.72
C ILE A 57 11.89 -6.83 -14.13
N GLU A 58 12.70 -7.86 -13.84
CA GLU A 58 14.10 -7.95 -14.26
C GLU A 58 14.25 -7.78 -15.77
N ALA A 59 13.50 -8.53 -16.57
CA ALA A 59 13.55 -8.45 -18.01
C ALA A 59 13.15 -7.06 -18.55
N LEU A 60 12.20 -6.38 -17.91
CA LEU A 60 11.80 -5.02 -18.29
C LEU A 60 12.86 -3.98 -17.91
N VAL A 61 13.53 -4.15 -16.77
CA VAL A 61 14.65 -3.30 -16.34
C VAL A 61 15.85 -3.48 -17.26
N ASP A 62 16.23 -4.73 -17.55
CA ASP A 62 17.35 -5.07 -18.44
C ASP A 62 17.13 -4.57 -19.86
N ALA A 63 15.89 -4.61 -20.35
CA ALA A 63 15.50 -4.06 -21.64
C ALA A 63 15.40 -2.51 -21.63
N GLY A 64 15.68 -1.84 -20.51
CA GLY A 64 15.58 -0.39 -20.37
C GLY A 64 14.17 0.17 -20.51
N LYS A 65 13.15 -0.66 -20.27
CA LYS A 65 11.74 -0.26 -20.40
C LYS A 65 11.20 0.43 -19.15
N ILE A 66 11.74 0.13 -17.98
CA ILE A 66 11.39 0.71 -16.70
C ILE A 66 12.65 0.95 -15.86
N ALA A 67 12.69 2.06 -15.13
CA ALA A 67 13.73 2.39 -14.18
C ALA A 67 13.20 2.48 -12.73
N ASP A 68 11.91 2.70 -12.55
CA ASP A 68 11.24 2.66 -11.25
C ASP A 68 9.75 2.28 -11.39
N ALA A 69 9.05 2.26 -10.26
CA ALA A 69 7.63 1.86 -10.23
C ALA A 69 6.70 2.84 -10.97
N ALA A 70 7.10 4.09 -11.18
CA ALA A 70 6.26 5.06 -11.89
C ALA A 70 6.21 4.79 -13.39
N ASP A 71 7.28 4.23 -13.96
CA ASP A 71 7.33 3.88 -15.39
C ASP A 71 6.32 2.78 -15.75
N LEU A 72 5.95 1.92 -14.80
CA LEU A 72 4.94 0.89 -15.01
C LEU A 72 3.61 1.45 -15.54
N TYR A 73 3.24 2.65 -15.13
CA TYR A 73 1.95 3.28 -15.47
C TYR A 73 1.93 4.00 -16.81
N THR A 74 3.11 4.23 -17.39
CA THR A 74 3.26 4.84 -18.74
C THR A 74 3.58 3.82 -19.83
N MET A 75 3.78 2.54 -19.47
CA MET A 75 4.09 1.48 -20.45
C MET A 75 3.00 1.35 -21.49
N ASN A 76 3.44 1.22 -22.76
CA ASN A 76 2.60 0.79 -23.86
C ASN A 76 2.82 -0.71 -24.09
N PRO A 77 1.78 -1.54 -24.21
CA PRO A 77 1.94 -2.98 -24.42
C PRO A 77 2.78 -3.31 -25.67
N ASN A 78 2.63 -2.56 -26.76
CA ASN A 78 3.38 -2.79 -27.98
C ASN A 78 4.90 -2.62 -27.81
N ASP A 79 5.33 -1.77 -26.87
CA ASP A 79 6.76 -1.47 -26.61
C ASP A 79 7.46 -2.58 -25.82
N ILE A 80 6.68 -3.48 -25.21
CA ILE A 80 7.19 -4.57 -24.35
C ILE A 80 6.87 -5.97 -24.87
N GLU A 81 6.11 -6.13 -25.95
CA GLU A 81 5.80 -7.44 -26.55
C GLU A 81 7.05 -8.25 -26.95
N SER A 82 8.10 -7.56 -27.35
CA SER A 82 9.37 -8.17 -27.77
C SER A 82 10.29 -8.55 -26.61
N VAL A 83 9.99 -8.12 -25.38
CA VAL A 83 10.81 -8.42 -24.20
C VAL A 83 10.81 -9.91 -23.93
N ILE A 84 11.98 -10.48 -23.68
CA ILE A 84 12.16 -11.91 -23.42
C ILE A 84 12.12 -12.15 -21.91
N VAL A 85 11.23 -13.02 -21.47
CA VAL A 85 11.08 -13.46 -20.08
C VAL A 85 11.18 -14.98 -20.04
N GLY A 86 12.13 -15.53 -19.30
CA GLY A 86 12.30 -16.99 -19.21
C GLY A 86 12.50 -17.69 -20.56
N GLY A 87 13.12 -17.01 -21.53
CA GLY A 87 13.39 -17.53 -22.87
C GLY A 87 12.23 -17.37 -23.87
N SER A 88 11.11 -16.78 -23.48
CA SER A 88 9.95 -16.53 -24.34
C SER A 88 9.62 -15.04 -24.41
N ARG A 89 9.07 -14.58 -25.54
CA ARG A 89 8.58 -13.20 -25.65
C ARG A 89 7.31 -13.01 -24.84
N LEU A 90 7.13 -11.83 -24.24
CA LEU A 90 5.88 -11.44 -23.58
C LEU A 90 4.68 -11.54 -24.53
N GLY A 91 4.83 -11.10 -25.78
CA GLY A 91 3.79 -11.17 -26.79
C GLY A 91 2.47 -10.57 -26.30
N SER A 92 1.35 -11.27 -26.56
CA SER A 92 0.02 -10.81 -26.14
C SER A 92 -0.16 -10.66 -24.61
N SER A 93 0.66 -11.32 -23.79
CA SER A 93 0.65 -11.14 -22.32
C SER A 93 0.97 -9.71 -21.90
N ALA A 94 1.68 -8.94 -22.73
CA ALA A 94 1.97 -7.53 -22.52
C ALA A 94 0.69 -6.70 -22.36
N HIS A 95 -0.35 -6.98 -23.14
CA HIS A 95 -1.64 -6.29 -23.05
C HIS A 95 -2.36 -6.58 -21.73
N THR A 96 -2.36 -7.83 -21.29
CA THR A 96 -2.95 -8.23 -19.99
C THR A 96 -2.22 -7.58 -18.83
N LEU A 97 -0.89 -7.55 -18.89
CA LEU A 97 -0.04 -6.93 -17.87
C LEU A 97 -0.32 -5.42 -17.74
N VAL A 98 -0.35 -4.69 -18.87
CA VAL A 98 -0.63 -3.26 -18.86
C VAL A 98 -2.07 -2.97 -18.44
N ALA A 99 -3.04 -3.80 -18.83
CA ALA A 99 -4.43 -3.67 -18.40
C ALA A 99 -4.57 -3.85 -16.87
N GLU A 100 -3.87 -4.84 -16.29
CA GLU A 100 -3.85 -5.06 -14.85
C GLU A 100 -3.25 -3.86 -14.10
N LEU A 101 -2.14 -3.30 -14.58
CA LEU A 101 -1.54 -2.08 -14.01
C LEU A 101 -2.51 -0.90 -14.05
N LYS A 102 -3.18 -0.68 -15.17
CA LYS A 102 -4.19 0.37 -15.32
C LYS A 102 -5.41 0.18 -14.43
N SER A 103 -5.73 -1.06 -14.04
CA SER A 103 -6.79 -1.34 -13.07
C SER A 103 -6.43 -0.91 -11.65
N LYS A 104 -5.15 -0.69 -11.35
CA LYS A 104 -4.61 -0.36 -10.02
C LYS A 104 -4.15 1.09 -9.88
N VAL A 105 -4.68 1.99 -10.69
CA VAL A 105 -4.33 3.43 -10.62
C VAL A 105 -4.98 4.15 -9.44
N ASP A 106 -6.18 3.73 -9.03
CA ASP A 106 -6.91 4.35 -7.93
C ASP A 106 -6.58 3.65 -6.60
N MET A 107 -5.96 4.36 -5.68
CA MET A 107 -5.59 3.79 -4.39
C MET A 107 -5.67 4.81 -3.25
N PRO A 108 -5.92 4.37 -1.99
CA PRO A 108 -5.87 5.24 -0.83
C PRO A 108 -4.46 5.83 -0.61
N LEU A 109 -4.36 7.04 -0.04
CA LEU A 109 -3.09 7.71 0.22
C LEU A 109 -2.11 6.85 1.04
N HIS A 110 -2.61 6.13 2.06
CA HIS A 110 -1.77 5.25 2.87
C HIS A 110 -1.19 4.05 2.10
N VAL A 111 -1.89 3.60 1.04
CA VAL A 111 -1.36 2.56 0.14
C VAL A 111 -0.30 3.17 -0.76
N LEU A 112 -0.56 4.32 -1.38
CA LEU A 112 0.42 5.03 -2.20
C LEU A 112 1.73 5.25 -1.43
N VAL A 113 1.68 5.94 -0.30
CA VAL A 113 2.88 6.29 0.48
C VAL A 113 3.53 5.05 1.11
N GLY A 114 2.75 4.17 1.75
CA GLY A 114 3.26 2.99 2.46
C GLY A 114 3.79 1.88 1.55
N SER A 115 3.55 1.95 0.23
CA SER A 115 4.09 0.99 -0.74
C SER A 115 5.43 1.43 -1.35
N THR A 116 5.85 2.69 -1.18
CA THR A 116 7.11 3.20 -1.75
C THR A 116 8.37 2.75 -1.03
N GLY A 117 8.24 2.02 0.08
CA GLY A 117 9.38 1.46 0.80
C GLY A 117 10.04 2.40 1.81
N ILE A 118 9.27 3.28 2.42
CA ILE A 118 9.73 4.08 3.57
C ILE A 118 10.03 3.12 4.74
N PRO A 119 11.25 3.15 5.32
CA PRO A 119 11.61 2.31 6.44
C PRO A 119 10.65 2.47 7.62
N MET A 120 10.30 1.38 8.29
CA MET A 120 9.38 1.32 9.43
C MET A 120 7.95 1.85 9.16
N CYS A 121 7.63 2.28 7.93
CA CYS A 121 6.35 2.88 7.55
C CYS A 121 5.63 2.02 6.53
N SER A 122 5.05 0.91 7.00
CA SER A 122 4.16 0.07 6.20
C SER A 122 2.84 0.80 5.87
N ARG A 123 2.04 0.22 4.98
CA ARG A 123 0.67 0.71 4.69
C ARG A 123 -0.17 0.90 5.96
N SER A 124 -0.04 -0.01 6.93
CA SER A 124 -0.76 0.08 8.21
C SER A 124 -0.29 1.28 9.06
N VAL A 125 1.01 1.57 9.05
CA VAL A 125 1.57 2.73 9.75
C VAL A 125 1.15 4.03 9.06
N CYS A 126 1.22 4.09 7.73
CA CYS A 126 0.72 5.23 6.97
C CYS A 126 -0.79 5.43 7.15
N LYS A 127 -1.57 4.35 7.36
CA LYS A 127 -2.99 4.44 7.65
C LYS A 127 -3.25 5.17 8.99
N LEU A 128 -2.45 4.93 10.03
CA LEU A 128 -2.56 5.68 11.30
C LEU A 128 -2.36 7.18 11.10
N ILE A 129 -1.42 7.56 10.23
CA ILE A 129 -1.15 8.96 9.90
C ILE A 129 -2.35 9.59 9.18
N VAL A 130 -2.92 8.90 8.19
CA VAL A 130 -4.13 9.36 7.47
C VAL A 130 -5.33 9.47 8.42
N GLU A 131 -5.56 8.48 9.28
CA GLU A 131 -6.65 8.47 10.26
C GLU A 131 -6.49 9.57 11.34
N ALA A 132 -5.27 10.06 11.57
CA ALA A 132 -5.00 11.20 12.44
C ALA A 132 -5.22 12.57 11.77
N GLY A 133 -5.75 12.60 10.53
CA GLY A 133 -6.08 13.83 9.81
C GLY A 133 -5.05 14.30 8.78
N TYR A 134 -3.93 13.56 8.60
CA TYR A 134 -2.94 13.83 7.55
C TYR A 134 -3.32 13.07 6.27
N ASP A 135 -4.51 13.33 5.75
CA ASP A 135 -5.22 12.61 4.68
C ASP A 135 -4.88 13.10 3.27
N THR A 136 -3.99 14.08 3.14
CA THR A 136 -3.42 14.53 1.86
C THR A 136 -1.89 14.51 1.91
N LEU A 137 -1.25 14.40 0.74
CA LEU A 137 0.20 14.45 0.65
C LEU A 137 0.76 15.79 1.18
N ASP A 138 0.05 16.89 0.93
CA ASP A 138 0.46 18.22 1.41
C ASP A 138 0.36 18.33 2.94
N LYS A 139 -0.68 17.77 3.55
CA LYS A 139 -0.76 17.70 5.02
C LYS A 139 0.36 16.84 5.60
N MET A 140 0.71 15.71 4.95
CA MET A 140 1.84 14.88 5.36
C MET A 140 3.18 15.63 5.25
N LYS A 141 3.40 16.39 4.17
CA LYS A 141 4.60 17.22 3.96
C LYS A 141 4.70 18.37 4.97
N ALA A 142 3.59 18.99 5.31
CA ALA A 142 3.52 20.14 6.22
C ALA A 142 3.55 19.75 7.71
N ALA A 143 3.33 18.48 8.05
CA ALA A 143 3.34 18.01 9.43
C ALA A 143 4.74 18.13 10.06
N ARG A 144 4.75 18.33 11.40
CA ARG A 144 6.00 18.31 12.19
C ARG A 144 6.26 16.91 12.77
N PRO A 145 7.52 16.49 12.92
CA PRO A 145 7.86 15.19 13.50
C PRO A 145 7.19 14.91 14.85
N THR A 146 7.08 15.93 15.72
CA THR A 146 6.41 15.83 17.03
C THR A 146 4.93 15.48 16.89
N GLN A 147 4.23 16.11 15.95
CA GLN A 147 2.80 15.85 15.72
C GLN A 147 2.54 14.40 15.25
N ILE A 148 3.42 13.88 14.40
CA ILE A 148 3.32 12.48 13.96
C ILE A 148 3.74 11.52 15.06
N ALA A 149 4.71 11.90 15.92
CA ALA A 149 5.14 11.07 17.05
C ALA A 149 4.04 10.90 18.10
N ASP A 150 3.15 11.89 18.26
CA ASP A 150 2.04 11.87 19.22
C ASP A 150 0.88 10.95 18.78
N ILE A 151 0.87 10.52 17.52
CA ILE A 151 -0.12 9.55 17.02
C ILE A 151 0.10 8.20 17.71
N SER A 152 -0.97 7.63 18.25
CA SER A 152 -0.93 6.32 18.91
C SER A 152 -0.34 5.25 17.99
N GLY A 153 0.70 4.55 18.45
CA GLY A 153 1.42 3.53 17.68
C GLY A 153 2.56 4.05 16.79
N MET A 154 2.81 5.37 16.77
CA MET A 154 3.93 5.98 16.03
C MET A 154 5.20 6.10 16.88
N GLY A 155 5.26 7.02 17.83
CA GLY A 155 6.45 7.36 18.58
C GLY A 155 7.54 8.08 17.77
N SER A 156 8.56 8.62 18.45
CA SER A 156 9.58 9.47 17.84
C SER A 156 10.42 8.79 16.76
N VAL A 157 10.78 7.52 16.96
CA VAL A 157 11.62 6.76 16.01
C VAL A 157 10.92 6.56 14.68
N LYS A 158 9.65 6.12 14.69
CA LYS A 158 8.86 5.95 13.46
C LYS A 158 8.55 7.28 12.78
N ALA A 159 8.28 8.33 13.56
CA ALA A 159 8.04 9.67 13.03
C ALA A 159 9.26 10.20 12.27
N GLN A 160 10.46 10.08 12.86
CA GLN A 160 11.71 10.46 12.19
C GLN A 160 11.96 9.64 10.91
N ALA A 161 11.78 8.31 10.98
CA ALA A 161 11.90 7.42 9.81
C ALA A 161 10.90 7.79 8.72
N PHE A 162 9.66 8.14 9.08
CA PHE A 162 8.64 8.60 8.14
C PHE A 162 9.07 9.86 7.39
N PHE A 163 9.53 10.90 8.10
CA PHE A 163 9.93 12.16 7.44
C PHE A 163 11.18 12.01 6.59
N ALA A 164 12.19 11.28 7.07
CA ALA A 164 13.39 11.00 6.29
C ALA A 164 13.04 10.21 5.02
N GLY A 165 12.23 9.15 5.18
CA GLY A 165 11.81 8.31 4.07
C GLY A 165 10.85 9.03 3.13
N LEU A 166 9.90 9.84 3.61
CA LEU A 166 8.99 10.61 2.77
C LEU A 166 9.78 11.57 1.87
N ARG A 167 10.77 12.28 2.42
CA ARG A 167 11.64 13.19 1.65
C ARG A 167 12.36 12.45 0.52
N THR A 168 12.92 11.27 0.80
CA THR A 168 13.63 10.45 -0.19
C THR A 168 12.69 9.88 -1.25
N ARG A 169 11.45 9.52 -0.87
CA ARG A 169 10.47 8.89 -1.77
C ARG A 169 9.54 9.88 -2.46
N LEU A 170 9.58 11.15 -2.08
CA LEU A 170 8.71 12.17 -2.66
C LEU A 170 8.83 12.28 -4.20
N PRO A 171 10.02 12.27 -4.81
CA PRO A 171 10.14 12.29 -6.27
C PRO A 171 9.44 11.11 -6.95
N LEU A 172 9.55 9.90 -6.39
CA LEU A 172 8.83 8.73 -6.90
C LEU A 172 7.31 8.88 -6.75
N ILE A 173 6.84 9.38 -5.60
CA ILE A 173 5.40 9.59 -5.36
C ILE A 173 4.84 10.60 -6.36
N GLU A 174 5.54 11.71 -6.59
CA GLU A 174 5.13 12.75 -7.53
C GLU A 174 5.13 12.22 -8.98
N ARG A 175 6.12 11.41 -9.37
CA ARG A 175 6.12 10.73 -10.68
C ARG A 175 4.97 9.73 -10.82
N LEU A 176 4.66 8.94 -9.79
CA LEU A 176 3.50 8.03 -9.80
C LEU A 176 2.20 8.80 -10.05
N LEU A 177 2.00 9.93 -9.36
CA LEU A 177 0.82 10.79 -9.56
C LEU A 177 0.79 11.42 -10.95
N ALA A 178 1.92 11.91 -11.45
CA ALA A 178 2.04 12.47 -12.80
C ALA A 178 1.77 11.41 -13.89
N ASN A 179 2.11 10.16 -13.64
CA ASN A 179 1.91 9.02 -14.54
C ASN A 179 0.51 8.37 -14.43
N GLY A 180 -0.43 9.02 -13.75
CA GLY A 180 -1.84 8.63 -13.74
C GLY A 180 -2.30 7.83 -12.52
N VAL A 181 -1.43 7.57 -11.53
CA VAL A 181 -1.88 7.06 -10.23
C VAL A 181 -2.69 8.16 -9.53
N ARG A 182 -3.83 7.79 -8.98
CA ARG A 182 -4.75 8.73 -8.32
C ARG A 182 -4.97 8.33 -6.88
N VAL A 183 -4.90 9.31 -6.00
CA VAL A 183 -5.30 9.11 -4.61
C VAL A 183 -6.82 9.06 -4.55
N LYS A 184 -7.39 7.93 -4.14
CA LYS A 184 -8.80 7.89 -3.75
C LYS A 184 -8.97 8.84 -2.58
N VAL A 185 -9.60 9.97 -2.84
CA VAL A 185 -10.12 10.82 -1.76
C VAL A 185 -11.19 9.98 -1.07
N GLN A 186 -11.07 9.79 0.24
CA GLN A 186 -12.20 9.25 1.00
C GLN A 186 -13.37 10.18 0.73
N GLY A 187 -14.50 9.64 0.28
CA GLY A 187 -15.67 10.44 0.00
C GLY A 187 -16.00 11.33 1.21
N VAL A 188 -16.43 12.54 0.96
CA VAL A 188 -16.98 13.40 2.00
C VAL A 188 -18.49 13.24 1.91
N GLY A 189 -19.09 12.69 2.94
CA GLY A 189 -20.52 12.42 2.97
C GLY A 189 -21.01 12.10 4.38
N PRO A 190 -22.24 11.62 4.52
CA PRO A 190 -22.87 11.35 5.83
C PRO A 190 -22.09 10.36 6.70
N MET A 191 -21.25 9.51 6.11
CA MET A 191 -20.44 8.53 6.82
C MET A 191 -19.05 9.06 7.22
N THR A 192 -18.73 10.31 6.95
CA THR A 192 -17.42 10.90 7.28
C THR A 192 -17.13 10.81 8.77
N GLY A 193 -15.98 10.21 9.11
CA GLY A 193 -15.56 9.99 10.50
C GLY A 193 -16.20 8.77 11.17
N LEU A 194 -17.12 8.09 10.51
CA LEU A 194 -17.74 6.86 11.00
C LEU A 194 -16.97 5.63 10.53
N SER A 195 -16.97 4.59 11.36
CA SER A 195 -16.32 3.33 11.03
C SER A 195 -17.27 2.14 11.20
N VAL A 196 -17.21 1.23 10.25
CA VAL A 196 -18.12 0.08 10.13
C VAL A 196 -17.30 -1.20 10.10
N CYS A 197 -17.75 -2.21 10.83
CA CYS A 197 -17.21 -3.57 10.74
C CYS A 197 -18.35 -4.52 10.33
N MET A 198 -18.07 -5.45 9.42
CA MET A 198 -19.04 -6.50 9.05
C MET A 198 -18.69 -7.82 9.70
N THR A 199 -19.71 -8.61 10.06
CA THR A 199 -19.55 -9.95 10.64
C THR A 199 -20.63 -10.92 10.14
N GLY A 200 -20.20 -12.16 9.85
CA GLY A 200 -21.09 -13.21 9.33
C GLY A 200 -21.37 -13.12 7.82
N PHE A 201 -20.86 -12.10 7.13
CA PHE A 201 -20.97 -11.92 5.68
C PHE A 201 -19.89 -10.96 5.17
N ARG A 202 -19.77 -10.86 3.83
CA ARG A 202 -19.03 -9.82 3.12
C ARG A 202 -19.93 -9.25 2.03
N ASP A 203 -19.93 -7.94 1.88
CA ASP A 203 -20.67 -7.21 0.86
C ASP A 203 -19.79 -6.09 0.30
N ALA A 204 -19.19 -6.37 -0.85
CA ALA A 204 -18.28 -5.43 -1.51
C ALA A 204 -18.98 -4.15 -1.96
N ALA A 205 -20.26 -4.22 -2.33
CA ALA A 205 -21.04 -3.04 -2.71
C ALA A 205 -21.29 -2.13 -1.50
N MET A 206 -21.60 -2.73 -0.34
CA MET A 206 -21.75 -1.99 0.91
C MET A 206 -20.42 -1.37 1.36
N GLU A 207 -19.29 -2.09 1.25
CA GLU A 207 -17.97 -1.55 1.53
C GLU A 207 -17.69 -0.31 0.67
N GLN A 208 -17.92 -0.40 -0.63
CA GLN A 208 -17.75 0.70 -1.56
C GLN A 208 -18.68 1.89 -1.27
N ALA A 209 -19.95 1.64 -0.94
CA ALA A 209 -20.89 2.70 -0.60
C ALA A 209 -20.50 3.44 0.68
N ILE A 210 -20.05 2.70 1.73
CA ILE A 210 -19.53 3.30 2.97
C ILE A 210 -18.32 4.19 2.68
N GLU A 211 -17.34 3.69 1.91
CA GLU A 211 -16.13 4.42 1.55
C GLU A 211 -16.44 5.63 0.66
N ALA A 212 -17.37 5.51 -0.29
CA ALA A 212 -17.81 6.60 -1.14
C ALA A 212 -18.45 7.76 -0.36
N GLN A 213 -19.08 7.46 0.77
CA GLN A 213 -19.68 8.46 1.68
C GLN A 213 -18.73 8.90 2.82
N GLY A 214 -17.45 8.57 2.74
CA GLY A 214 -16.44 9.01 3.71
C GLY A 214 -16.30 8.13 4.95
N GLY A 215 -16.99 7.00 5.00
CA GLY A 215 -16.85 6.02 6.07
C GLY A 215 -15.59 5.16 5.92
N THR A 216 -15.24 4.47 6.99
CA THR A 216 -14.10 3.54 7.01
C THR A 216 -14.57 2.13 7.34
N VAL A 217 -14.22 1.13 6.51
CA VAL A 217 -14.49 -0.28 6.81
C VAL A 217 -13.35 -0.87 7.61
N LYS A 218 -13.65 -1.47 8.77
CA LYS A 218 -12.70 -2.13 9.68
C LYS A 218 -12.91 -3.65 9.67
N SER A 219 -11.83 -4.40 9.78
CA SER A 219 -11.86 -5.87 9.82
C SER A 219 -12.21 -6.44 11.20
N SER A 220 -12.12 -5.63 12.26
CA SER A 220 -12.31 -6.07 13.64
C SER A 220 -13.03 -5.04 14.49
N VAL A 221 -13.69 -5.53 15.56
CA VAL A 221 -14.33 -4.70 16.57
C VAL A 221 -13.27 -4.15 17.54
N GLY A 222 -13.23 -2.84 17.71
CA GLY A 222 -12.28 -2.16 18.57
C GLY A 222 -12.71 -0.72 18.92
N LYS A 223 -11.89 -0.03 19.69
CA LYS A 223 -12.15 1.36 20.10
C LYS A 223 -12.37 2.25 18.87
N GLY A 224 -13.41 3.09 18.94
CA GLY A 224 -13.77 4.01 17.86
C GLY A 224 -14.50 3.35 16.70
N LEU A 225 -15.05 2.13 16.85
CA LEU A 225 -16.01 1.55 15.91
C LEU A 225 -17.37 2.19 16.11
N SER A 226 -18.00 2.68 15.02
CA SER A 226 -19.32 3.30 15.07
C SER A 226 -20.45 2.27 14.91
N TYR A 227 -20.32 1.39 13.93
CA TYR A 227 -21.34 0.38 13.62
C TYR A 227 -20.72 -1.02 13.45
N LEU A 228 -21.40 -2.04 13.98
CA LEU A 228 -21.19 -3.43 13.60
C LEU A 228 -22.37 -3.90 12.77
N VAL A 229 -22.16 -4.22 11.50
CA VAL A 229 -23.20 -4.82 10.66
C VAL A 229 -23.08 -6.32 10.74
N ALA A 230 -24.13 -6.98 11.22
CA ALA A 230 -24.17 -8.42 11.40
C ALA A 230 -25.28 -9.04 10.55
N LYS A 231 -25.01 -10.21 9.95
CA LYS A 231 -26.00 -10.97 9.21
C LYS A 231 -27.22 -11.30 10.08
N ASP A 232 -26.97 -11.61 11.35
CA ASP A 232 -27.98 -11.76 12.41
C ASP A 232 -27.59 -10.87 13.59
N PRO A 233 -28.20 -9.66 13.74
CA PRO A 233 -27.92 -8.75 14.84
C PRO A 233 -28.25 -9.30 16.23
N ASN A 234 -29.12 -10.26 16.33
CA ASN A 234 -29.56 -10.89 17.59
C ASN A 234 -28.77 -12.16 17.91
N GLY A 235 -27.94 -12.62 17.00
CA GLY A 235 -27.11 -13.80 17.16
C GLY A 235 -26.08 -13.67 18.27
N ALA A 236 -25.34 -14.75 18.53
CA ALA A 236 -24.23 -14.81 19.45
C ALA A 236 -22.92 -15.00 18.68
N SER A 237 -21.97 -14.09 18.86
CA SER A 237 -20.60 -14.25 18.39
C SER A 237 -19.64 -13.36 19.17
N GLY A 238 -18.38 -13.73 19.26
CA GLY A 238 -17.38 -12.93 19.98
C GLY A 238 -17.25 -11.49 19.47
N LYS A 239 -17.55 -11.21 18.19
CA LYS A 239 -17.61 -9.84 17.65
C LYS A 239 -18.85 -9.09 18.13
N LEU A 240 -20.02 -9.76 18.17
CA LEU A 240 -21.26 -9.17 18.66
C LEU A 240 -21.19 -8.86 20.15
N ASP A 241 -20.68 -9.81 20.95
CA ASP A 241 -20.56 -9.62 22.40
C ASP A 241 -19.58 -8.48 22.71
N LYS A 242 -18.47 -8.43 21.99
CA LYS A 242 -17.49 -7.33 22.13
C LYS A 242 -18.07 -5.98 21.73
N ALA A 243 -18.83 -5.91 20.63
CA ALA A 243 -19.46 -4.68 20.17
C ALA A 243 -20.50 -4.17 21.18
N ARG A 244 -21.36 -5.06 21.67
CA ARG A 244 -22.36 -4.73 22.71
C ARG A 244 -21.69 -4.25 24.00
N GLY A 245 -20.62 -4.93 24.45
CA GLY A 245 -19.83 -4.53 25.63
C GLY A 245 -19.12 -3.19 25.48
N MET A 246 -18.90 -2.71 24.25
CA MET A 246 -18.28 -1.41 23.95
C MET A 246 -19.29 -0.32 23.59
N GLY A 247 -20.62 -0.62 23.63
CA GLY A 247 -21.66 0.33 23.27
C GLY A 247 -21.71 0.65 21.76
N VAL A 248 -21.17 -0.23 20.90
CA VAL A 248 -21.21 -0.06 19.45
C VAL A 248 -22.61 -0.44 18.94
N TYR A 249 -23.17 0.39 18.06
CA TYR A 249 -24.46 0.09 17.42
C TYR A 249 -24.35 -1.15 16.53
N VAL A 250 -25.24 -2.12 16.78
CA VAL A 250 -25.34 -3.34 15.96
C VAL A 250 -26.52 -3.19 15.01
N LEU A 251 -26.25 -3.32 13.72
CA LEU A 251 -27.22 -3.12 12.64
C LEU A 251 -27.35 -4.40 11.79
N SER A 252 -28.50 -4.57 11.16
CA SER A 252 -28.67 -5.51 10.07
C SER A 252 -28.08 -4.94 8.76
N PRO A 253 -27.80 -5.76 7.73
CA PRO A 253 -27.44 -5.27 6.42
C PRO A 253 -28.50 -4.34 5.80
N ALA A 254 -29.78 -4.60 6.04
CA ALA A 254 -30.87 -3.76 5.57
C ALA A 254 -30.86 -2.37 6.23
N ASP A 255 -30.64 -2.31 7.54
CA ASP A 255 -30.54 -1.03 8.26
C ASP A 255 -29.35 -0.20 7.76
N MET A 256 -28.21 -0.85 7.51
CA MET A 256 -27.03 -0.18 6.98
C MET A 256 -27.29 0.38 5.58
N TRP A 257 -27.93 -0.39 4.70
CA TRP A 257 -28.33 0.10 3.37
C TRP A 257 -29.33 1.24 3.44
N HIS A 258 -30.22 1.23 4.44
CA HIS A 258 -31.15 2.35 4.66
C HIS A 258 -30.39 3.64 5.03
N ILE A 259 -29.38 3.54 5.92
CA ILE A 259 -28.51 4.67 6.28
C ILE A 259 -27.71 5.18 5.08
N LEU A 260 -27.20 4.28 4.23
CA LEU A 260 -26.41 4.63 3.06
C LEU A 260 -27.23 5.29 1.93
N ASN A 261 -28.54 5.06 1.91
CA ASN A 261 -29.47 5.60 0.88
C ASN A 261 -30.34 6.76 1.39
N ALA A 262 -30.17 7.16 2.65
CA ALA A 262 -30.87 8.32 3.24
C ALA A 262 -30.16 9.64 2.89
#